data_94ec27b73d23a896e374f990a44062fb
#
_entry.id   94ec27b73d23a896e374f990a44062fb
#
_cell.length_a   1.000
_cell.length_b   1.000
_cell.length_c   1.000
_cell.angle_alpha   90.00
_cell.angle_beta   90.00
_cell.angle_gamma   90.00
#
_symmetry.space_group_name_H-M   'P 1'
#
loop_
_entity.id
_entity.type
_entity.pdbx_description
1 polymer ?
#
loop_
_entity_poly.entity_id
_entity_poly.type
_entity_poly.pdbx_seq_one_letter_code
_entity_poly.pdbx_strand_id
1 'polypeptide(L)'
;MLQIAAEPSFRQPLQEQATHATDLRLAQPLPPGQYYWRVASRDAEGHQGRYGQALPLQLSNEPVDPALQPPEAAHGELTLRWQAGSEGQRYRVQVDRRGDFKAPLIDETVAQPQVSFKRPWSGTLHVRVQYIDDDGHAGEFSPAQQIPLPCRLCYGAGGGALLLWLLL
;
A
#
# COMPACT_ATOMS: atom_id res chain seq x y z
N MET A 1 7.24 -0.75 -32.63
CA MET A 1 7.58 -2.10 -32.14
C MET A 1 8.28 -1.97 -30.80
N LEU A 2 7.75 -2.56 -29.72
CA LEU A 2 8.37 -2.63 -28.39
C LEU A 2 8.86 -4.05 -28.15
N GLN A 3 10.03 -4.20 -27.56
CA GLN A 3 10.54 -5.46 -27.02
C GLN A 3 10.89 -5.33 -25.55
N ILE A 4 10.61 -6.38 -24.77
CA ILE A 4 11.02 -6.53 -23.36
C ILE A 4 11.79 -7.84 -23.23
N ALA A 5 12.91 -7.81 -22.51
CA ALA A 5 13.76 -8.97 -22.28
C ALA A 5 14.32 -8.98 -20.84
N ALA A 6 14.72 -10.15 -20.35
CA ALA A 6 15.41 -10.30 -19.06
C ALA A 6 16.90 -9.89 -19.15
N GLU A 7 17.43 -9.71 -20.36
CA GLU A 7 18.83 -9.35 -20.58
C GLU A 7 18.98 -8.20 -21.60
N PRO A 8 19.99 -7.35 -21.47
CA PRO A 8 20.16 -6.20 -22.37
C PRO A 8 20.55 -6.57 -23.79
N SER A 9 20.91 -7.83 -24.06
CA SER A 9 21.28 -8.33 -25.38
C SER A 9 20.07 -8.64 -26.27
N PHE A 10 18.88 -8.81 -25.69
CA PHE A 10 17.61 -9.16 -26.39
C PHE A 10 17.75 -10.41 -27.29
N ARG A 11 18.54 -11.39 -26.88
CA ARG A 11 18.65 -12.66 -27.61
C ARG A 11 17.35 -13.46 -27.59
N GLN A 12 16.63 -13.38 -26.48
CA GLN A 12 15.31 -14.01 -26.30
C GLN A 12 14.36 -12.97 -25.66
N PRO A 13 13.67 -12.15 -26.48
CA PRO A 13 12.68 -11.24 -25.96
C PRO A 13 11.54 -12.03 -25.28
N LEU A 14 11.16 -11.61 -24.08
CA LEU A 14 10.02 -12.17 -23.35
C LEU A 14 8.69 -11.73 -23.95
N GLN A 15 8.65 -10.48 -24.43
CA GLN A 15 7.48 -9.91 -25.09
C GLN A 15 7.93 -9.03 -26.26
N GLU A 16 7.15 -9.10 -27.33
CA GLU A 16 7.31 -8.23 -28.49
C GLU A 16 5.93 -7.79 -28.97
N GLN A 17 5.70 -6.48 -29.08
CA GLN A 17 4.39 -5.95 -29.44
C GLN A 17 4.51 -4.69 -30.33
N ALA A 18 3.69 -4.66 -31.37
CA ALA A 18 3.47 -3.46 -32.17
C ALA A 18 2.40 -2.59 -31.51
N THR A 19 2.66 -1.28 -31.39
CA THR A 19 1.70 -0.30 -30.89
C THR A 19 1.85 1.00 -31.66
N HIS A 20 0.75 1.76 -31.77
CA HIS A 20 0.74 3.15 -32.23
C HIS A 20 0.52 4.13 -31.06
N ALA A 21 0.25 3.59 -29.86
CA ALA A 21 0.06 4.37 -28.64
C ALA A 21 1.41 4.66 -27.98
N THR A 22 1.46 5.71 -27.19
CA THR A 22 2.61 6.09 -26.36
C THR A 22 2.63 5.37 -25.02
N ASP A 23 1.52 4.71 -24.67
CA ASP A 23 1.34 3.85 -23.51
C ASP A 23 1.01 2.42 -23.95
N LEU A 24 1.43 1.44 -23.18
CA LEU A 24 1.20 0.04 -23.48
C LEU A 24 0.91 -0.75 -22.19
N ARG A 25 -0.18 -1.51 -22.20
CA ARG A 25 -0.41 -2.56 -21.23
C ARG A 25 0.14 -3.89 -21.75
N LEU A 26 0.95 -4.54 -20.92
CA LEU A 26 1.45 -5.86 -21.24
C LEU A 26 0.30 -6.87 -21.25
N ALA A 27 0.29 -7.74 -22.26
CA ALA A 27 -0.73 -8.79 -22.39
C ALA A 27 -0.62 -9.82 -21.25
N GLN A 28 0.60 -10.06 -20.77
CA GLN A 28 0.88 -10.90 -19.62
C GLN A 28 1.72 -10.11 -18.61
N PRO A 29 1.34 -10.10 -17.32
CA PRO A 29 2.14 -9.47 -16.29
C PRO A 29 3.50 -10.20 -16.19
N LEU A 30 4.56 -9.42 -16.02
CA LEU A 30 5.88 -9.95 -15.74
C LEU A 30 6.05 -10.11 -14.23
N PRO A 31 6.71 -11.17 -13.76
CA PRO A 31 7.06 -11.29 -12.35
C PRO A 31 8.02 -10.16 -11.93
N PRO A 32 8.10 -9.84 -10.64
CA PRO A 32 9.09 -8.89 -10.14
C PRO A 32 10.50 -9.28 -10.55
N GLY A 33 11.29 -8.27 -10.91
CA GLY A 33 12.64 -8.51 -11.40
C GLY A 33 13.18 -7.37 -12.23
N GLN A 34 14.41 -7.52 -12.67
CA GLN A 34 15.06 -6.58 -13.56
C GLN A 34 14.85 -7.01 -15.02
N TYR A 35 14.40 -6.08 -15.83
CA TYR A 35 14.13 -6.25 -17.26
C TYR A 35 14.79 -5.12 -18.05
N TYR A 36 14.76 -5.28 -19.35
CA TYR A 36 15.21 -4.26 -20.30
C TYR A 36 14.15 -4.11 -21.38
N TRP A 37 13.95 -2.90 -21.85
CA TRP A 37 13.04 -2.62 -22.93
C TRP A 37 13.68 -1.74 -23.99
N ARG A 38 13.23 -1.87 -25.24
CA ARG A 38 13.65 -1.06 -26.36
C ARG A 38 12.54 -0.91 -27.36
N VAL A 39 12.60 0.15 -28.16
CA VAL A 39 11.61 0.44 -29.20
C VAL A 39 12.28 0.61 -30.55
N ALA A 40 11.55 0.24 -31.59
CA ALA A 40 11.89 0.54 -32.98
C ALA A 40 10.69 1.19 -33.67
N SER A 41 10.94 2.16 -34.53
CA SER A 41 9.92 2.71 -35.43
C SER A 41 9.52 1.69 -36.49
N ARG A 42 8.30 1.84 -37.00
CA ARG A 42 7.84 1.14 -38.21
C ARG A 42 7.21 2.17 -39.16
N ASP A 43 7.55 2.14 -40.42
CA ASP A 43 6.96 3.00 -41.41
C ASP A 43 5.55 2.55 -41.85
N ALA A 44 4.89 3.32 -42.72
CA ALA A 44 3.56 3.00 -43.22
C ALA A 44 3.54 1.76 -44.11
N GLU A 45 4.65 1.43 -44.74
CA GLU A 45 4.88 0.22 -45.54
C GLU A 45 5.18 -1.01 -44.75
N GLY A 46 5.36 -0.87 -43.41
CA GLY A 46 5.61 -1.94 -42.48
C GLY A 46 7.10 -2.28 -42.25
N HIS A 47 8.04 -1.55 -42.83
CA HIS A 47 9.46 -1.76 -42.63
C HIS A 47 9.86 -1.28 -41.22
N GLN A 48 10.61 -2.09 -40.53
CA GLN A 48 11.07 -1.81 -39.16
C GLN A 48 12.43 -1.12 -39.21
N GLY A 49 12.53 0.02 -38.51
CA GLY A 49 13.79 0.70 -38.25
C GLY A 49 14.67 -0.03 -37.24
N ARG A 50 15.83 0.55 -36.93
CA ARG A 50 16.73 0.02 -35.89
C ARG A 50 16.11 0.23 -34.52
N TYR A 51 16.36 -0.74 -33.63
CA TYR A 51 16.02 -0.57 -32.22
C TYR A 51 16.87 0.54 -31.60
N GLY A 52 16.26 1.34 -30.77
CA GLY A 52 16.92 2.29 -29.89
C GLY A 52 17.74 1.61 -28.80
N GLN A 53 18.31 2.44 -27.91
CA GLN A 53 19.06 1.96 -26.76
C GLN A 53 18.16 1.15 -25.84
N ALA A 54 18.71 0.05 -25.30
CA ALA A 54 18.06 -0.72 -24.25
C ALA A 54 18.03 0.11 -22.94
N LEU A 55 16.86 0.24 -22.35
CA LEU A 55 16.66 0.92 -21.08
C LEU A 55 16.30 -0.08 -20.00
N PRO A 56 16.82 0.05 -18.78
CA PRO A 56 16.46 -0.83 -17.67
C PRO A 56 15.03 -0.56 -17.21
N LEU A 57 14.36 -1.62 -16.76
CA LEU A 57 13.03 -1.60 -16.14
C LEU A 57 13.07 -2.50 -14.92
N GLN A 58 12.90 -1.93 -13.73
CA GLN A 58 12.77 -2.66 -12.49
C GLN A 58 11.29 -2.83 -12.16
N LEU A 59 10.83 -4.09 -12.05
CA LEU A 59 9.50 -4.40 -11.55
C LEU A 59 9.62 -4.89 -10.10
N SER A 60 9.01 -4.16 -9.20
CA SER A 60 8.85 -4.56 -7.79
C SER A 60 7.58 -5.37 -7.60
N ASN A 61 7.50 -6.12 -6.51
CA ASN A 61 6.20 -6.65 -6.07
C ASN A 61 5.25 -5.47 -5.83
N GLU A 62 4.02 -5.58 -6.32
CA GLU A 62 2.96 -4.68 -5.86
C GLU A 62 2.90 -4.81 -4.32
N PRO A 63 2.99 -3.70 -3.57
CA PRO A 63 2.92 -3.78 -2.13
C PRO A 63 1.60 -4.46 -1.75
N VAL A 64 1.69 -5.60 -1.09
CA VAL A 64 0.50 -6.26 -0.54
C VAL A 64 -0.18 -5.26 0.38
N ASP A 65 -1.48 -5.05 0.19
CA ASP A 65 -2.26 -4.11 0.99
C ASP A 65 -2.06 -4.45 2.48
N PRO A 66 -1.51 -3.53 3.30
CA PRO A 66 -1.17 -3.84 4.69
C PRO A 66 -2.44 -4.05 5.49
N ALA A 67 -2.87 -5.31 5.59
CA ALA A 67 -4.02 -5.67 6.41
C ALA A 67 -3.75 -5.29 7.86
N LEU A 68 -4.56 -4.39 8.41
CA LEU A 68 -4.52 -4.05 9.84
C LEU A 68 -5.00 -5.23 10.66
N GLN A 69 -4.24 -5.53 11.71
CA GLN A 69 -4.66 -6.47 12.74
C GLN A 69 -5.63 -5.79 13.72
N PRO A 70 -6.42 -6.54 14.49
CA PRO A 70 -7.27 -5.97 15.51
C PRO A 70 -6.47 -5.03 16.43
N PRO A 71 -6.96 -3.81 16.69
CA PRO A 71 -6.24 -2.84 17.51
C PRO A 71 -6.15 -3.30 18.97
N GLU A 72 -4.99 -3.11 19.57
CA GLU A 72 -4.77 -3.39 21.01
C GLU A 72 -4.83 -2.08 21.79
N ALA A 73 -5.62 -2.07 22.87
CA ALA A 73 -5.72 -0.93 23.78
C ALA A 73 -5.28 -1.34 25.18
N ALA A 74 -4.15 -0.81 25.65
CA ALA A 74 -3.61 -1.08 26.98
C ALA A 74 -3.07 0.21 27.60
N HIS A 75 -3.23 0.38 28.92
CA HIS A 75 -2.66 1.48 29.72
C HIS A 75 -2.93 2.91 29.16
N GLY A 76 -4.02 3.08 28.42
CA GLY A 76 -4.36 4.37 27.81
C GLY A 76 -3.72 4.63 26.45
N GLU A 77 -2.99 3.68 25.92
CA GLU A 77 -2.44 3.68 24.57
C GLU A 77 -3.24 2.78 23.62
N LEU A 78 -3.18 3.11 22.35
CA LEU A 78 -3.71 2.30 21.25
C LEU A 78 -2.55 1.90 20.36
N THR A 79 -2.37 0.61 20.18
CA THR A 79 -1.37 0.04 19.29
C THR A 79 -2.06 -0.53 18.06
N LEU A 80 -1.63 -0.06 16.91
CA LEU A 80 -2.03 -0.54 15.59
C LEU A 80 -0.90 -1.37 15.02
N ARG A 81 -1.22 -2.55 14.49
CA ARG A 81 -0.27 -3.43 13.79
C ARG A 81 -0.83 -3.78 12.43
N TRP A 82 0.05 -4.03 11.50
CA TRP A 82 -0.29 -4.50 10.16
C TRP A 82 0.65 -5.59 9.71
N GLN A 83 0.34 -6.21 8.59
CA GLN A 83 1.19 -7.25 8.04
C GLN A 83 2.53 -6.64 7.58
N ALA A 84 3.64 -7.27 7.96
CA ALA A 84 4.95 -6.88 7.47
C ALA A 84 5.06 -7.11 5.96
N GLY A 85 5.70 -6.19 5.28
CA GLY A 85 6.09 -6.33 3.88
C GLY A 85 7.42 -7.07 3.72
N SER A 86 8.16 -6.74 2.66
CA SER A 86 9.49 -7.29 2.42
C SER A 86 10.53 -6.76 3.41
N GLU A 87 11.63 -7.48 3.54
CA GLU A 87 12.77 -7.05 4.37
C GLU A 87 13.32 -5.69 3.89
N GLY A 88 13.65 -4.80 4.82
CA GLY A 88 14.16 -3.45 4.52
C GLY A 88 13.07 -2.39 4.29
N GLN A 89 11.82 -2.77 4.07
CA GLN A 89 10.73 -1.82 3.87
C GLN A 89 10.43 -1.02 5.14
N ARG A 90 10.02 0.24 4.94
CA ARG A 90 9.48 1.13 5.96
C ARG A 90 7.99 1.38 5.68
N TYR A 91 7.31 1.96 6.65
CA TYR A 91 5.88 2.18 6.58
C TYR A 91 5.55 3.62 6.92
N ARG A 92 4.80 4.32 6.07
CA ARG A 92 4.17 5.57 6.44
C ARG A 92 2.75 5.28 6.86
N VAL A 93 2.44 5.58 8.12
CA VAL A 93 1.11 5.39 8.70
C VAL A 93 0.45 6.74 8.92
N GLN A 94 -0.81 6.84 8.50
CA GLN A 94 -1.65 8.00 8.75
C GLN A 94 -2.88 7.57 9.55
N VAL A 95 -3.17 8.32 10.61
CA VAL A 95 -4.37 8.14 11.46
C VAL A 95 -5.14 9.45 11.48
N ASP A 96 -6.41 9.42 11.09
CA ASP A 96 -7.26 10.59 11.03
C ASP A 96 -8.65 10.33 11.63
N ARG A 97 -9.33 11.40 12.09
CA ARG A 97 -10.69 11.32 12.62
C ARG A 97 -11.77 11.47 11.55
N ARG A 98 -11.47 12.18 10.48
CA ARG A 98 -12.43 12.53 9.42
C ARG A 98 -12.37 11.59 8.22
N GLY A 99 -11.22 10.95 8.00
CA GLY A 99 -10.95 10.09 6.86
C GLY A 99 -10.60 10.85 5.58
N ASP A 100 -10.44 12.18 5.63
CA ASP A 100 -9.98 12.99 4.50
C ASP A 100 -8.44 13.16 4.47
N PHE A 101 -7.78 12.82 5.56
CA PHE A 101 -6.33 12.84 5.75
C PHE A 101 -5.65 14.19 5.44
N LYS A 102 -6.40 15.30 5.48
CA LYS A 102 -5.85 16.65 5.27
C LYS A 102 -5.08 17.16 6.46
N ALA A 103 -5.47 16.76 7.67
CA ALA A 103 -4.82 17.08 8.92
C ALA A 103 -4.86 15.86 9.85
N PRO A 104 -4.09 14.81 9.55
CA PRO A 104 -4.12 13.58 10.32
C PRO A 104 -3.59 13.81 11.74
N LEU A 105 -4.09 13.01 12.69
CA LEU A 105 -3.58 12.98 14.07
C LEU A 105 -2.15 12.44 14.13
N ILE A 106 -1.85 11.50 13.24
CA ILE A 106 -0.54 10.87 13.09
C ILE A 106 -0.23 10.80 11.59
N ASP A 107 0.98 11.18 11.25
CA ASP A 107 1.60 10.99 9.93
C ASP A 107 3.08 10.72 10.17
N GLU A 108 3.43 9.45 10.33
CA GLU A 108 4.76 9.02 10.73
C GLU A 108 5.29 7.93 9.81
N THR A 109 6.62 7.93 9.62
CA THR A 109 7.32 6.84 8.94
C THR A 109 8.04 6.00 9.98
N VAL A 110 7.69 4.72 10.05
CA VAL A 110 8.22 3.75 11.03
C VAL A 110 8.91 2.59 10.32
N ALA A 111 9.92 2.01 10.97
CA ALA A 111 10.63 0.84 10.45
C ALA A 111 9.94 -0.49 10.81
N GLN A 112 9.12 -0.49 11.85
CA GLN A 112 8.39 -1.67 12.28
C GLN A 112 6.92 -1.58 11.85
N PRO A 113 6.23 -2.70 11.56
CA PRO A 113 4.85 -2.69 11.10
C PRO A 113 3.87 -2.44 12.26
N GLN A 114 4.14 -1.43 13.07
CA GLN A 114 3.30 -1.01 14.19
C GLN A 114 3.49 0.47 14.54
N VAL A 115 2.46 1.06 15.14
CA VAL A 115 2.50 2.39 15.75
C VAL A 115 1.69 2.38 17.04
N SER A 116 2.19 3.05 18.08
CA SER A 116 1.50 3.21 19.37
C SER A 116 1.32 4.68 19.69
N PHE A 117 0.14 5.05 20.15
CA PHE A 117 -0.17 6.43 20.50
C PHE A 117 -1.25 6.50 21.57
N LYS A 118 -1.38 7.66 22.21
CA LYS A 118 -2.40 7.90 23.24
C LYS A 118 -3.80 7.65 22.66
N ARG A 119 -4.53 6.70 23.26
CA ARG A 119 -5.86 6.32 22.81
C ARG A 119 -6.84 7.49 22.95
N PRO A 120 -7.53 7.91 21.89
CA PRO A 120 -8.63 8.85 21.97
C PRO A 120 -9.79 8.31 22.83
N TRP A 121 -10.57 9.22 23.44
CA TRP A 121 -11.65 8.86 24.35
C TRP A 121 -12.77 8.06 23.66
N SER A 122 -13.13 8.47 22.45
CA SER A 122 -14.21 7.85 21.66
C SER A 122 -14.15 8.32 20.20
N GLY A 123 -15.02 7.78 19.39
CA GLY A 123 -15.20 8.14 17.97
C GLY A 123 -14.72 7.07 17.03
N THR A 124 -14.49 7.43 15.79
CA THR A 124 -13.93 6.54 14.77
C THR A 124 -12.57 7.09 14.32
N LEU A 125 -11.61 6.21 14.19
CA LEU A 125 -10.34 6.51 13.54
C LEU A 125 -10.33 5.89 12.15
N HIS A 126 -9.78 6.64 11.21
CA HIS A 126 -9.48 6.17 9.86
C HIS A 126 -7.97 5.98 9.78
N VAL A 127 -7.53 4.81 9.37
CA VAL A 127 -6.11 4.43 9.32
C VAL A 127 -5.79 3.95 7.93
N ARG A 128 -4.68 4.43 7.38
CA ARG A 128 -4.09 3.93 6.15
C ARG A 128 -2.59 3.83 6.26
N VAL A 129 -2.01 2.88 5.57
CA VAL A 129 -0.58 2.62 5.59
C VAL A 129 -0.06 2.57 4.16
N GLN A 130 1.16 3.02 3.97
CA GLN A 130 1.88 3.02 2.71
C GLN A 130 3.22 2.33 2.93
N TYR A 131 3.60 1.44 2.04
CA TYR A 131 4.96 0.87 2.03
C TYR A 131 5.94 1.85 1.39
N ILE A 132 7.13 1.89 1.94
CA ILE A 132 8.27 2.63 1.39
C ILE A 132 9.42 1.63 1.26
N ASP A 133 9.86 1.39 0.04
CA ASP A 133 10.96 0.47 -0.24
C ASP A 133 12.30 1.02 0.30
N ASP A 134 13.31 0.19 0.33
CA ASP A 134 14.64 0.52 0.81
C ASP A 134 15.33 1.60 -0.06
N ASP A 135 14.99 1.68 -1.34
CA ASP A 135 15.41 2.75 -2.26
C ASP A 135 14.67 4.08 -2.05
N GLY A 136 13.68 4.11 -1.15
CA GLY A 136 12.86 5.29 -0.83
C GLY A 136 11.63 5.47 -1.72
N HIS A 137 11.36 4.53 -2.63
CA HIS A 137 10.15 4.57 -3.44
C HIS A 137 8.92 4.26 -2.58
N ALA A 138 7.94 5.16 -2.60
CA ALA A 138 6.69 5.01 -1.87
C ALA A 138 5.60 4.46 -2.80
N GLY A 139 4.98 3.34 -2.43
CA GLY A 139 3.81 2.79 -3.09
C GLY A 139 2.55 3.66 -2.87
N GLU A 140 1.39 3.15 -3.21
CA GLU A 140 0.13 3.81 -2.88
C GLU A 140 -0.27 3.55 -1.42
N PHE A 141 -1.11 4.42 -0.86
CA PHE A 141 -1.72 4.13 0.44
C PHE A 141 -2.76 3.02 0.31
N SER A 142 -2.82 2.16 1.33
CA SER A 142 -3.92 1.20 1.47
C SER A 142 -5.28 1.90 1.54
N PRO A 143 -6.37 1.22 1.20
CA PRO A 143 -7.71 1.67 1.54
C PRO A 143 -7.81 2.02 3.03
N ALA A 144 -8.48 3.13 3.34
CA ALA A 144 -8.63 3.56 4.73
C ALA A 144 -9.52 2.58 5.50
N GLN A 145 -9.00 2.02 6.59
CA GLN A 145 -9.76 1.16 7.49
C GLN A 145 -10.30 1.97 8.66
N GLN A 146 -11.53 1.66 9.08
CA GLN A 146 -12.22 2.33 10.17
C GLN A 146 -12.10 1.52 11.47
N ILE A 147 -11.67 2.19 12.53
CA ILE A 147 -11.54 1.62 13.87
C ILE A 147 -12.50 2.36 14.80
N PRO A 148 -13.63 1.74 15.17
CA PRO A 148 -14.55 2.32 16.15
C PRO A 148 -13.94 2.25 17.55
N LEU A 149 -13.94 3.37 18.26
CA LEU A 149 -13.50 3.47 19.65
C LEU A 149 -14.72 3.66 20.55
N PRO A 150 -15.14 2.63 21.29
CA PRO A 150 -16.25 2.76 22.22
C PRO A 150 -15.91 3.76 23.34
N CYS A 151 -16.92 4.55 23.74
CA CYS A 151 -16.81 5.50 24.83
C CYS A 151 -16.56 4.79 26.16
N ARG A 152 -15.44 5.06 26.81
CA ARG A 152 -15.08 4.44 28.10
C ARG A 152 -16.04 4.78 29.24
N LEU A 153 -16.62 5.97 29.24
CA LEU A 153 -17.55 6.43 30.29
C LEU A 153 -18.99 5.94 30.05
N CYS A 154 -19.37 5.61 28.82
CA CYS A 154 -20.73 5.22 28.49
C CYS A 154 -21.07 3.81 29.01
N TYR A 155 -20.11 2.95 29.25
CA TYR A 155 -20.30 1.61 29.81
C TYR A 155 -20.51 1.62 31.33
N GLY A 156 -20.10 2.68 32.04
CA GLY A 156 -20.26 2.79 33.50
C GLY A 156 -21.63 3.29 33.95
N ALA A 157 -22.41 3.93 33.08
CA ALA A 157 -23.69 4.51 33.43
C ALA A 157 -24.92 3.60 33.18
N GLY A 158 -24.72 2.47 32.46
CA GLY A 158 -25.80 1.53 32.10
C GLY A 158 -25.89 0.29 32.98
N GLY A 159 -24.95 0.07 33.90
CA GLY A 159 -24.86 -1.17 34.73
C GLY A 159 -25.52 -1.11 36.10
N GLY A 160 -26.13 0.00 36.48
CA GLY A 160 -26.63 0.27 37.84
C GLY A 160 -28.13 0.14 38.08
N ALA A 161 -28.94 -0.24 37.11
CA ALA A 161 -30.41 -0.16 37.26
C ALA A 161 -31.17 -1.47 37.07
N LEU A 162 -30.55 -2.63 37.21
CA LEU A 162 -31.25 -3.93 36.99
C LEU A 162 -31.00 -4.96 38.11
N LEU A 163 -30.89 -4.52 39.38
CA LEU A 163 -30.80 -5.43 40.51
C LEU A 163 -31.66 -4.97 41.72
N LEU A 164 -32.89 -4.52 41.47
CA LEU A 164 -33.81 -4.19 42.56
C LEU A 164 -35.28 -4.57 42.28
N TRP A 165 -35.51 -5.69 41.57
CA TRP A 165 -36.89 -6.27 41.42
C TRP A 165 -36.88 -7.77 41.48
N LEU A 166 -36.37 -8.34 42.60
CA LEU A 166 -36.56 -9.77 42.94
C LEU A 166 -36.45 -9.96 44.43
N LEU A 167 -37.24 -9.24 45.25
CA LEU A 167 -37.58 -9.56 46.62
C LEU A 167 -38.85 -8.77 46.99
N LEU A 168 -40.02 -9.29 46.57
CA LEU A 168 -41.32 -9.17 47.23
C LEU A 168 -42.22 -10.25 46.69
#